data_bed5afe0277c3baa29e5b0f87137dc4f
#
_entry.id   bed5afe0277c3baa29e5b0f87137dc4f
#
_cell.length_a   1.000
_cell.length_b   1.000
_cell.length_c   1.000
_cell.angle_alpha   90.00
_cell.angle_beta   90.00
_cell.angle_gamma   90.00
#
_symmetry.space_group_name_H-M   'P 1'
#
loop_
_entity.id
_entity.type
_entity.pdbx_description
1 polymer ?
#
loop_
_entity_poly.entity_id
_entity_poly.type
_entity_poly.pdbx_seq_one_letter_code
_entity_poly.pdbx_strand_id
1 'polypeptide(L)'
;MRAWANRDDTVVVDEPFYAYYLRATGKQHPDAAEVIAAGETDWRKVVAQVTAPIPKGKRIFFQKQMTHHLLPEIDREWLGEVTSCFLIRDPREVINSYIKKREDPALEDLGFVQQAEIFDFVRTRTNAFGPVVDARDVLENPERTLRLLCEAIGVDFSQAMLSWPPGLRDTDGIWARHWYGEVAKTTSFQPYRSTDSHVPERFREIYERCRECYERLCAYRLH
;
A
#
# COMPACT_ATOMS: atom_id res chain seq x y z
N MET A 1 0.71 0.34 7.52
CA MET A 1 0.09 1.53 8.13
C MET A 1 0.04 1.47 9.65
N ARG A 2 -0.49 0.44 10.33
CA ARG A 2 -0.58 0.37 11.81
C ARG A 2 0.74 0.66 12.52
N ALA A 3 1.82 0.03 12.10
CA ALA A 3 3.15 0.24 12.66
C ALA A 3 3.59 1.73 12.61
N TRP A 4 3.38 2.39 11.48
CA TRP A 4 3.71 3.81 11.31
C TRP A 4 2.81 4.73 12.13
N ALA A 5 1.49 4.43 12.16
CA ALA A 5 0.52 5.22 12.92
C ALA A 5 0.72 5.15 14.45
N ASN A 6 1.50 4.17 14.92
CA ASN A 6 1.76 4.00 16.35
C ASN A 6 3.04 4.73 16.85
N ARG A 7 3.71 5.44 15.96
CA ARG A 7 4.86 6.31 16.30
C ARG A 7 4.38 7.71 16.68
N ASP A 8 4.96 8.29 17.71
CA ASP A 8 4.60 9.63 18.19
C ASP A 8 5.02 10.75 17.21
N ASP A 9 6.07 10.50 16.42
CA ASP A 9 6.62 11.46 15.45
C ASP A 9 6.00 11.38 14.05
N THR A 10 4.98 10.53 13.85
CA THR A 10 4.39 10.25 12.55
C THR A 10 2.94 10.71 12.48
N VAL A 11 2.55 11.27 11.35
CA VAL A 11 1.15 11.40 10.92
C VAL A 11 0.93 10.46 9.73
N VAL A 12 -0.26 9.87 9.63
CA VAL A 12 -0.58 8.91 8.58
C VAL A 12 -1.81 9.33 7.80
N VAL A 13 -1.84 8.98 6.51
CA VAL A 13 -3.03 9.05 5.66
C VAL A 13 -3.21 7.72 4.93
N ASP A 14 -4.45 7.27 4.83
CA ASP A 14 -4.83 6.02 4.18
C ASP A 14 -5.48 6.29 2.83
N GLU A 15 -4.91 5.73 1.78
CA GLU A 15 -5.41 5.71 0.40
C GLU A 15 -5.98 7.06 -0.11
N PRO A 16 -5.20 8.15 -0.11
CA PRO A 16 -5.71 9.49 -0.39
C PRO A 16 -6.32 9.65 -1.80
N PHE A 17 -5.93 8.81 -2.77
CA PHE A 17 -6.50 8.82 -4.14
C PHE A 17 -7.76 7.97 -4.30
N TYR A 18 -8.27 7.33 -3.24
CA TYR A 18 -9.37 6.37 -3.40
C TYR A 18 -10.68 7.00 -3.85
N ALA A 19 -11.05 8.17 -3.31
CA ALA A 19 -12.26 8.87 -3.74
C ALA A 19 -12.18 9.31 -5.21
N TYR A 20 -11.03 9.83 -5.63
CA TYR A 20 -10.76 10.14 -7.02
C TYR A 20 -10.89 8.89 -7.92
N TYR A 21 -10.22 7.79 -7.55
CA TYR A 21 -10.27 6.53 -8.29
C TYR A 21 -11.70 6.01 -8.49
N LEU A 22 -12.49 5.98 -7.43
CA LEU A 22 -13.89 5.54 -7.52
C LEU A 22 -14.73 6.44 -8.44
N ARG A 23 -14.54 7.76 -8.33
CA ARG A 23 -15.25 8.73 -9.19
C ARG A 23 -14.84 8.60 -10.65
N ALA A 24 -13.54 8.48 -10.93
CA ALA A 24 -13.02 8.43 -12.29
C ALA A 24 -13.38 7.11 -13.01
N THR A 25 -13.34 5.99 -12.29
CA THR A 25 -13.57 4.65 -12.87
C THR A 25 -15.02 4.19 -12.82
N GLY A 26 -15.84 4.77 -11.94
CA GLY A 26 -17.21 4.30 -11.70
C GLY A 26 -17.29 2.92 -11.04
N LYS A 27 -16.19 2.38 -10.51
CA LYS A 27 -16.16 1.04 -9.89
C LYS A 27 -17.05 0.97 -8.67
N GLN A 28 -17.88 -0.08 -8.63
CA GLN A 28 -18.82 -0.33 -7.55
C GLN A 28 -18.11 -1.03 -6.38
N HIS A 29 -17.50 -0.25 -5.50
CA HIS A 29 -16.96 -0.73 -4.23
C HIS A 29 -17.99 -0.52 -3.09
N PRO A 30 -17.91 -1.30 -2.00
CA PRO A 30 -18.73 -1.01 -0.82
C PRO A 30 -18.58 0.44 -0.39
N ASP A 31 -19.70 1.11 -0.13
CA ASP A 31 -19.77 2.53 0.28
C ASP A 31 -19.11 3.53 -0.70
N ALA A 32 -19.01 3.19 -1.99
CA ALA A 32 -18.36 4.06 -2.99
C ALA A 32 -18.92 5.50 -2.98
N ALA A 33 -20.24 5.66 -2.87
CA ALA A 33 -20.87 6.98 -2.80
C ALA A 33 -20.45 7.77 -1.57
N GLU A 34 -20.34 7.13 -0.39
CA GLU A 34 -19.89 7.77 0.84
C GLU A 34 -18.40 8.15 0.76
N VAL A 35 -17.57 7.25 0.22
CA VAL A 35 -16.13 7.51 0.00
C VAL A 35 -15.92 8.71 -0.92
N ILE A 36 -16.67 8.78 -2.04
CA ILE A 36 -16.61 9.90 -2.99
C ILE A 36 -17.09 11.21 -2.33
N ALA A 37 -18.14 11.14 -1.52
CA ALA A 37 -18.69 12.33 -0.86
C ALA A 37 -17.74 12.88 0.25
N ALA A 38 -17.00 12.02 0.91
CA ALA A 38 -16.11 12.39 2.03
C ALA A 38 -14.68 12.71 1.60
N GLY A 39 -14.21 12.20 0.45
CA GLY A 39 -12.84 12.34 -0.01
C GLY A 39 -12.66 13.41 -1.09
N GLU A 40 -11.40 13.81 -1.34
CA GLU A 40 -11.07 14.70 -2.46
C GLU A 40 -11.10 13.91 -3.78
N THR A 41 -11.78 14.44 -4.78
CA THR A 41 -11.98 13.81 -6.10
C THR A 41 -11.24 14.51 -7.24
N ASP A 42 -10.51 15.57 -6.95
CA ASP A 42 -9.55 16.20 -7.86
C ASP A 42 -8.14 15.71 -7.49
N TRP A 43 -7.54 14.89 -8.34
CA TRP A 43 -6.23 14.32 -8.08
C TRP A 43 -5.13 15.38 -7.89
N ARG A 44 -5.26 16.59 -8.49
CA ARG A 44 -4.31 17.69 -8.31
C ARG A 44 -4.32 18.22 -6.89
N LYS A 45 -5.51 18.29 -6.30
CA LYS A 45 -5.66 18.67 -4.89
C LYS A 45 -5.17 17.59 -3.96
N VAL A 46 -5.39 16.30 -4.31
CA VAL A 46 -4.81 15.18 -3.56
C VAL A 46 -3.28 15.27 -3.59
N VAL A 47 -2.67 15.49 -4.76
CA VAL A 47 -1.22 15.70 -4.88
C VAL A 47 -0.77 16.84 -3.97
N ALA A 48 -1.41 17.99 -4.03
CA ALA A 48 -1.06 19.13 -3.17
C ALA A 48 -1.18 18.82 -1.66
N GLN A 49 -2.12 17.95 -1.26
CA GLN A 49 -2.26 17.51 0.14
C GLN A 49 -1.13 16.55 0.54
N VAL A 50 -0.77 15.59 -0.32
CA VAL A 50 0.22 14.56 0.02
C VAL A 50 1.67 15.06 -0.10
N THR A 51 1.90 16.17 -0.79
CA THR A 51 3.20 16.87 -0.86
C THR A 51 3.26 18.10 0.05
N ALA A 52 2.20 18.36 0.83
CA ALA A 52 2.18 19.47 1.79
C ALA A 52 3.25 19.29 2.88
N PRO A 53 3.72 20.40 3.50
CA PRO A 53 4.65 20.34 4.62
C PRO A 53 4.15 19.42 5.75
N ILE A 54 5.07 18.69 6.35
CA ILE A 54 4.75 17.79 7.47
C ILE A 54 4.13 18.61 8.60
N PRO A 55 3.01 18.16 9.20
CA PRO A 55 2.35 18.88 10.28
C PRO A 55 3.30 19.20 11.44
N LYS A 56 3.12 20.40 12.05
CA LYS A 56 3.97 20.86 13.14
C LYS A 56 4.05 19.83 14.29
N GLY A 57 5.27 19.58 14.76
CA GLY A 57 5.54 18.60 15.82
C GLY A 57 5.68 17.16 15.34
N LYS A 58 5.58 16.92 14.03
CA LYS A 58 5.82 15.61 13.40
C LYS A 58 7.07 15.65 12.53
N ARG A 59 7.69 14.48 12.34
CA ARG A 59 8.89 14.30 11.51
C ARG A 59 8.58 13.49 10.26
N ILE A 60 7.52 12.69 10.28
CA ILE A 60 7.18 11.75 9.23
C ILE A 60 5.71 11.96 8.83
N PHE A 61 5.47 12.08 7.53
CA PHE A 61 4.15 11.99 6.93
C PHE A 61 4.06 10.70 6.12
N PHE A 62 3.53 9.65 6.75
CA PHE A 62 3.39 8.33 6.12
C PHE A 62 2.08 8.25 5.32
N GLN A 63 2.19 7.85 4.07
CA GLN A 63 1.06 7.72 3.16
C GLN A 63 0.95 6.26 2.70
N LYS A 64 -0.18 5.61 2.93
CA LYS A 64 -0.46 4.33 2.32
C LYS A 64 -1.16 4.57 0.99
N GLN A 65 -0.50 4.18 -0.09
CA GLN A 65 -1.01 4.28 -1.45
C GLN A 65 -1.38 2.90 -2.00
N MET A 66 -2.48 2.82 -2.75
CA MET A 66 -2.78 1.66 -3.59
C MET A 66 -2.41 2.03 -5.02
N THR A 67 -1.53 1.26 -5.63
CA THR A 67 -0.94 1.59 -6.94
C THR A 67 -1.97 1.69 -8.06
N HIS A 68 -3.04 0.89 -8.01
CA HIS A 68 -4.15 0.96 -8.97
C HIS A 68 -5.04 2.22 -8.81
N HIS A 69 -4.90 2.97 -7.72
CA HIS A 69 -5.57 4.26 -7.58
C HIS A 69 -4.86 5.40 -8.34
N LEU A 70 -3.57 5.21 -8.67
CA LEU A 70 -2.81 6.16 -9.46
C LEU A 70 -3.07 5.91 -10.95
N LEU A 71 -4.21 6.38 -11.43
CA LEU A 71 -4.60 6.23 -12.83
C LEU A 71 -3.59 6.92 -13.78
N PRO A 72 -3.55 6.52 -15.07
CA PRO A 72 -2.54 7.01 -16.02
C PRO A 72 -2.52 8.54 -16.21
N GLU A 73 -3.65 9.21 -16.06
CA GLU A 73 -3.79 10.66 -16.19
C GLU A 73 -3.24 11.46 -15.00
N ILE A 74 -2.92 10.81 -13.89
CA ILE A 74 -2.25 11.48 -12.76
C ILE A 74 -0.80 11.70 -13.12
N ASP A 75 -0.39 12.97 -13.14
CA ASP A 75 1.02 13.33 -13.25
C ASP A 75 1.79 12.72 -12.08
N ARG A 76 2.91 12.09 -12.36
CA ARG A 76 3.74 11.35 -11.40
C ARG A 76 4.97 12.13 -10.92
N GLU A 77 5.19 13.36 -11.37
CA GLU A 77 6.38 14.16 -11.00
C GLU A 77 6.47 14.40 -9.48
N TRP A 78 5.33 14.49 -8.80
CA TRP A 78 5.27 14.63 -7.35
C TRP A 78 5.91 13.47 -6.58
N LEU A 79 6.03 12.28 -7.18
CA LEU A 79 6.72 11.14 -6.57
C LEU A 79 8.22 11.43 -6.36
N GLY A 80 8.79 12.41 -7.04
CA GLY A 80 10.13 12.92 -6.79
C GLY A 80 10.26 13.78 -5.52
N GLU A 81 9.15 14.21 -4.92
CA GLU A 81 9.11 15.02 -3.71
C GLU A 81 8.93 14.18 -2.43
N VAL A 82 8.67 12.88 -2.59
CA VAL A 82 8.43 11.95 -1.49
C VAL A 82 9.34 10.73 -1.57
N THR A 83 9.59 10.09 -0.43
CA THR A 83 10.32 8.81 -0.42
C THR A 83 9.35 7.67 -0.67
N SER A 84 9.44 7.06 -1.85
CA SER A 84 8.60 5.92 -2.22
C SER A 84 9.17 4.61 -1.70
N CYS A 85 8.35 3.83 -0.98
CA CYS A 85 8.65 2.47 -0.53
C CYS A 85 7.64 1.51 -1.16
N PHE A 86 8.09 0.33 -1.55
CA PHE A 86 7.26 -0.64 -2.25
C PHE A 86 7.03 -1.89 -1.39
N LEU A 87 5.78 -2.15 -1.04
CA LEU A 87 5.40 -3.40 -0.38
C LEU A 87 4.90 -4.37 -1.44
N ILE A 88 5.62 -5.47 -1.61
CA ILE A 88 5.24 -6.56 -2.52
C ILE A 88 4.67 -7.74 -1.74
N ARG A 89 3.88 -8.57 -2.42
CA ARG A 89 3.31 -9.79 -1.87
C ARG A 89 3.13 -10.83 -2.97
N ASP A 90 3.30 -12.13 -2.62
CA ASP A 90 3.09 -13.23 -3.56
C ASP A 90 1.72 -13.08 -4.27
N PRO A 91 1.70 -13.05 -5.62
CA PRO A 91 0.46 -12.89 -6.38
C PRO A 91 -0.59 -13.96 -6.12
N ARG A 92 -0.18 -15.18 -5.77
CA ARG A 92 -1.12 -16.26 -5.38
C ARG A 92 -1.93 -15.87 -4.16
N GLU A 93 -1.26 -15.30 -3.16
CA GLU A 93 -1.91 -14.86 -1.94
C GLU A 93 -2.85 -13.68 -2.18
N VAL A 94 -2.42 -12.73 -3.03
CA VAL A 94 -3.22 -11.56 -3.38
C VAL A 94 -4.46 -11.97 -4.14
N ILE A 95 -4.34 -12.76 -5.22
CA ILE A 95 -5.46 -13.23 -6.03
C ILE A 95 -6.43 -14.03 -5.17
N ASN A 96 -5.94 -15.03 -4.41
CA ASN A 96 -6.78 -15.87 -3.57
C ASN A 96 -7.48 -15.09 -2.43
N SER A 97 -6.88 -14.01 -1.95
CA SER A 97 -7.53 -13.10 -1.00
C SER A 97 -8.59 -12.24 -1.67
N TYR A 98 -8.29 -11.76 -2.88
CA TYR A 98 -9.16 -10.84 -3.62
C TYR A 98 -10.45 -11.53 -4.06
N ILE A 99 -10.35 -12.74 -4.64
CA ILE A 99 -11.53 -13.50 -5.14
C ILE A 99 -12.51 -13.90 -4.03
N LYS A 100 -12.08 -13.95 -2.76
CA LYS A 100 -12.99 -14.16 -1.61
C LYS A 100 -13.95 -12.99 -1.40
N LYS A 101 -13.60 -11.79 -1.88
CA LYS A 101 -14.39 -10.58 -1.72
C LYS A 101 -14.99 -10.11 -3.03
N ARG A 102 -14.36 -10.40 -4.14
CA ARG A 102 -14.74 -10.02 -5.51
C ARG A 102 -14.39 -11.15 -6.47
N GLU A 103 -15.40 -11.77 -7.04
CA GLU A 103 -15.27 -13.03 -7.76
C GLU A 103 -14.43 -12.96 -9.05
N ASP A 104 -14.37 -11.80 -9.69
CA ASP A 104 -13.74 -11.64 -11.01
C ASP A 104 -12.89 -10.37 -11.10
N PRO A 105 -11.65 -10.40 -10.52
CA PRO A 105 -10.72 -9.29 -10.64
C PRO A 105 -10.15 -9.18 -12.06
N ALA A 106 -10.08 -7.95 -12.57
CA ALA A 106 -9.22 -7.64 -13.72
C ALA A 106 -7.76 -7.49 -13.26
N LEU A 107 -6.81 -7.57 -14.20
CA LEU A 107 -5.38 -7.40 -13.93
C LEU A 107 -5.09 -6.07 -13.23
N GLU A 108 -5.77 -5.00 -13.69
CA GLU A 108 -5.62 -3.63 -13.18
C GLU A 108 -6.08 -3.49 -11.73
N ASP A 109 -7.03 -4.32 -11.28
CA ASP A 109 -7.55 -4.28 -9.90
C ASP A 109 -6.52 -4.77 -8.87
N LEU A 110 -5.56 -5.55 -9.31
CA LEU A 110 -4.54 -6.15 -8.44
C LEU A 110 -3.31 -5.24 -8.24
N GLY A 111 -3.11 -4.26 -9.11
CA GLY A 111 -2.12 -3.20 -8.96
C GLY A 111 -0.66 -3.60 -9.21
N PHE A 112 -0.35 -4.82 -9.65
CA PHE A 112 1.04 -5.28 -9.86
C PHE A 112 1.73 -4.57 -11.02
N VAL A 113 1.04 -4.40 -12.14
CA VAL A 113 1.57 -3.71 -13.31
C VAL A 113 1.84 -2.26 -12.99
N GLN A 114 0.86 -1.58 -12.38
CA GLN A 114 1.01 -0.19 -11.96
C GLN A 114 2.13 -0.02 -10.92
N GLN A 115 2.30 -0.99 -9.99
CA GLN A 115 3.40 -0.96 -9.02
C GLN A 115 4.76 -1.02 -9.72
N ALA A 116 4.90 -1.89 -10.72
CA ALA A 116 6.13 -2.03 -11.48
C ALA A 116 6.43 -0.78 -12.31
N GLU A 117 5.42 -0.16 -12.93
CA GLU A 117 5.57 1.10 -13.67
C GLU A 117 5.97 2.25 -12.75
N ILE A 118 5.34 2.38 -11.58
CA ILE A 118 5.68 3.40 -10.59
C ILE A 118 7.11 3.20 -10.06
N PHE A 119 7.51 1.96 -9.81
CA PHE A 119 8.88 1.62 -9.39
C PHE A 119 9.91 2.09 -10.42
N ASP A 120 9.68 1.83 -11.71
CA ASP A 120 10.58 2.28 -12.77
C ASP A 120 10.62 3.80 -12.90
N PHE A 121 9.46 4.45 -12.80
CA PHE A 121 9.37 5.90 -12.82
C PHE A 121 10.19 6.52 -11.68
N VAL A 122 9.97 6.08 -10.44
CA VAL A 122 10.70 6.56 -9.26
C VAL A 122 12.21 6.34 -9.44
N ARG A 123 12.62 5.15 -9.84
CA ARG A 123 14.03 4.83 -10.09
C ARG A 123 14.67 5.77 -11.12
N THR A 124 13.99 6.01 -12.22
CA THR A 124 14.49 6.88 -13.30
C THR A 124 14.54 8.33 -12.85
N ARG A 125 13.52 8.78 -12.12
CA ARG A 125 13.36 10.16 -11.69
C ARG A 125 14.36 10.56 -10.59
N THR A 126 14.60 9.66 -9.63
CA THR A 126 15.44 9.91 -8.45
C THR A 126 16.86 9.37 -8.60
N ASN A 127 17.13 8.61 -9.65
CA ASN A 127 18.37 7.83 -9.82
C ASN A 127 18.70 6.94 -8.60
N ALA A 128 17.67 6.50 -7.90
CA ALA A 128 17.77 5.63 -6.73
C ALA A 128 16.65 4.58 -6.73
N PHE A 129 16.92 3.45 -6.08
CA PHE A 129 15.88 2.44 -5.87
C PHE A 129 15.12 2.77 -4.59
N GLY A 130 13.80 2.96 -4.71
CA GLY A 130 12.95 2.96 -3.54
C GLY A 130 13.03 1.59 -2.84
N PRO A 131 13.14 1.52 -1.49
CA PRO A 131 13.22 0.25 -0.80
C PRO A 131 12.00 -0.62 -1.08
N VAL A 132 12.26 -1.89 -1.42
CA VAL A 132 11.25 -2.92 -1.66
C VAL A 132 11.20 -3.84 -0.46
N VAL A 133 10.01 -4.08 0.08
CA VAL A 133 9.76 -4.92 1.26
C VAL A 133 8.75 -6.00 0.87
N ASP A 134 9.06 -7.26 1.15
CA ASP A 134 8.11 -8.35 0.97
C ASP A 134 7.22 -8.50 2.22
N ALA A 135 5.93 -8.64 2.01
CA ALA A 135 4.96 -8.87 3.08
C ALA A 135 5.29 -10.12 3.91
N ARG A 136 5.87 -11.14 3.28
CA ARG A 136 6.33 -12.35 3.95
C ARG A 136 7.45 -12.02 4.94
N ASP A 137 8.49 -11.30 4.48
CA ASP A 137 9.64 -10.94 5.33
C ASP A 137 9.21 -10.09 6.54
N VAL A 138 8.23 -9.17 6.33
CA VAL A 138 7.61 -8.41 7.43
C VAL A 138 6.94 -9.31 8.45
N LEU A 139 6.24 -10.36 8.02
CA LEU A 139 5.51 -11.25 8.93
C LEU A 139 6.41 -12.31 9.57
N GLU A 140 7.48 -12.74 8.90
CA GLU A 140 8.46 -13.69 9.45
C GLU A 140 9.38 -13.01 10.48
N ASN A 141 9.82 -11.80 10.23
CA ASN A 141 10.67 -11.04 11.15
C ASN A 141 10.36 -9.53 11.11
N PRO A 142 9.29 -9.08 11.78
CA PRO A 142 8.83 -7.70 11.72
C PRO A 142 9.88 -6.68 12.16
N GLU A 143 10.57 -6.94 13.27
CA GLU A 143 11.57 -6.00 13.80
C GLU A 143 12.74 -5.82 12.84
N ARG A 144 13.33 -6.92 12.36
CA ARG A 144 14.45 -6.86 11.41
C ARG A 144 14.04 -6.11 10.14
N THR A 145 12.90 -6.47 9.55
CA THR A 145 12.47 -5.88 8.29
C THR A 145 12.15 -4.39 8.44
N LEU A 146 11.52 -3.99 9.55
CA LEU A 146 11.24 -2.58 9.82
C LEU A 146 12.51 -1.77 10.13
N ARG A 147 13.52 -2.38 10.78
CA ARG A 147 14.82 -1.72 10.97
C ARG A 147 15.53 -1.47 9.66
N LEU A 148 15.57 -2.46 8.76
CA LEU A 148 16.14 -2.31 7.41
C LEU A 148 15.41 -1.23 6.61
N LEU A 149 14.06 -1.21 6.67
CA LEU A 149 13.28 -0.18 6.00
C LEU A 149 13.57 1.21 6.55
N CYS A 150 13.59 1.37 7.88
CA CYS A 150 13.88 2.65 8.53
C CYS A 150 15.29 3.16 8.16
N GLU A 151 16.28 2.28 8.18
CA GLU A 151 17.64 2.58 7.75
C GLU A 151 17.69 3.03 6.29
N ALA A 152 17.04 2.28 5.39
CA ALA A 152 17.01 2.59 3.96
C ALA A 152 16.37 3.94 3.61
N ILE A 153 15.44 4.44 4.45
CA ILE A 153 14.79 5.74 4.25
C ILE A 153 15.31 6.84 5.19
N GLY A 154 16.35 6.56 5.98
CA GLY A 154 17.00 7.56 6.84
C GLY A 154 16.18 7.99 8.04
N VAL A 155 15.34 7.11 8.62
CA VAL A 155 14.58 7.38 9.85
C VAL A 155 14.94 6.40 10.96
N ASP A 156 14.87 6.84 12.21
CA ASP A 156 15.12 5.96 13.36
C ASP A 156 14.00 4.91 13.50
N PHE A 157 14.39 3.67 13.76
CA PHE A 157 13.44 2.64 14.15
C PHE A 157 12.84 2.94 15.52
N SER A 158 11.54 2.66 15.69
CA SER A 158 10.84 2.77 16.97
C SER A 158 10.21 1.44 17.36
N GLN A 159 10.39 1.00 18.59
CA GLN A 159 9.74 -0.19 19.15
C GLN A 159 8.21 -0.10 19.13
N ALA A 160 7.66 1.12 19.17
CA ALA A 160 6.24 1.36 19.03
C ALA A 160 5.64 0.84 17.70
N MET A 161 6.49 0.59 16.69
CA MET A 161 6.06 0.02 15.40
C MET A 161 5.68 -1.46 15.49
N LEU A 162 6.05 -2.18 16.54
CA LEU A 162 5.83 -3.64 16.64
C LEU A 162 4.50 -4.03 17.25
N SER A 163 3.82 -3.11 17.93
CA SER A 163 2.53 -3.37 18.54
C SER A 163 1.61 -2.15 18.47
N TRP A 164 0.31 -2.36 18.55
CA TRP A 164 -0.70 -1.31 18.46
C TRP A 164 -1.99 -1.70 19.18
N PRO A 165 -2.81 -0.75 19.62
CA PRO A 165 -4.13 -1.03 20.16
C PRO A 165 -5.04 -1.69 19.11
N PRO A 166 -5.93 -2.62 19.51
CA PRO A 166 -6.95 -3.18 18.61
C PRO A 166 -7.98 -2.12 18.22
N GLY A 167 -8.75 -2.41 17.18
CA GLY A 167 -9.85 -1.57 16.72
C GLY A 167 -9.52 -0.75 15.46
N LEU A 168 -10.55 -0.09 14.94
CA LEU A 168 -10.44 0.92 13.90
C LEU A 168 -9.88 2.21 14.49
N ARG A 169 -9.32 3.06 13.66
CA ARG A 169 -8.70 4.35 14.02
C ARG A 169 -9.31 5.48 13.22
N ASP A 170 -9.28 6.68 13.77
CA ASP A 170 -9.73 7.91 13.08
C ASP A 170 -8.94 8.19 11.79
N THR A 171 -7.72 7.63 11.69
CA THR A 171 -6.88 7.70 10.48
C THR A 171 -7.22 6.65 9.42
N ASP A 172 -8.08 5.70 9.73
CA ASP A 172 -8.57 4.73 8.73
C ASP A 172 -9.66 5.41 7.91
N GLY A 173 -9.68 5.15 6.60
CA GLY A 173 -10.75 5.66 5.75
C GLY A 173 -12.11 4.99 6.05
N ILE A 174 -13.19 5.58 5.58
CA ILE A 174 -14.58 5.06 5.75
C ILE A 174 -14.68 3.60 5.31
N TRP A 175 -13.95 3.21 4.27
CA TRP A 175 -13.89 1.84 3.73
C TRP A 175 -13.29 0.82 4.69
N ALA A 176 -12.62 1.23 5.76
CA ALA A 176 -11.96 0.33 6.71
C ALA A 176 -12.92 -0.70 7.32
N ARG A 177 -14.18 -0.33 7.53
CA ARG A 177 -15.22 -1.25 8.02
C ARG A 177 -15.43 -2.49 7.14
N HIS A 178 -15.16 -2.40 5.83
CA HIS A 178 -15.28 -3.51 4.88
C HIS A 178 -13.96 -4.26 4.63
N TRP A 179 -12.83 -3.55 4.74
CA TRP A 179 -11.53 -4.08 4.36
C TRP A 179 -10.63 -4.46 5.54
N TYR A 180 -10.79 -3.79 6.70
CA TYR A 180 -9.85 -3.92 7.83
C TYR A 180 -10.36 -4.79 8.98
N GLY A 181 -11.44 -5.57 8.77
CA GLY A 181 -12.02 -6.39 9.84
C GLY A 181 -11.03 -7.33 10.53
N GLU A 182 -10.10 -7.94 9.78
CA GLU A 182 -9.05 -8.79 10.37
C GLU A 182 -7.95 -7.94 11.02
N VAL A 183 -7.51 -6.88 10.38
CA VAL A 183 -6.48 -5.97 10.92
C VAL A 183 -6.95 -5.32 12.22
N ALA A 184 -8.22 -4.95 12.31
CA ALA A 184 -8.80 -4.35 13.51
C ALA A 184 -8.76 -5.27 14.75
N LYS A 185 -8.68 -6.58 14.56
CA LYS A 185 -8.56 -7.58 15.65
C LYS A 185 -7.11 -7.76 16.12
N THR A 186 -6.13 -7.27 15.38
CA THR A 186 -4.72 -7.48 15.69
C THR A 186 -4.17 -6.42 16.63
N THR A 187 -3.15 -6.80 17.40
CA THR A 187 -2.36 -5.90 18.26
C THR A 187 -0.87 -5.91 17.89
N SER A 188 -0.50 -6.78 16.95
CA SER A 188 0.87 -6.93 16.43
C SER A 188 0.84 -7.61 15.07
N PHE A 189 2.00 -7.75 14.45
CA PHE A 189 2.15 -8.58 13.25
C PHE A 189 1.80 -10.03 13.57
N GLN A 190 0.97 -10.64 12.72
CA GLN A 190 0.64 -12.05 12.85
C GLN A 190 1.71 -12.90 12.18
N PRO A 191 2.06 -14.07 12.74
CA PRO A 191 3.01 -14.97 12.10
C PRO A 191 2.62 -15.29 10.66
N TYR A 192 3.60 -15.28 9.77
CA TYR A 192 3.37 -15.70 8.39
C TYR A 192 2.84 -17.13 8.34
N ARG A 193 1.82 -17.33 7.56
CA ARG A 193 1.25 -18.65 7.26
C ARG A 193 1.22 -18.81 5.75
N SER A 194 2.05 -19.71 5.25
CA SER A 194 1.99 -20.08 3.83
C SER A 194 0.60 -20.63 3.51
N THR A 195 -0.02 -20.09 2.49
CA THR A 195 -1.22 -20.67 1.91
C THR A 195 -0.81 -21.42 0.64
N ASP A 196 -0.78 -22.74 0.70
CA ASP A 196 -0.59 -23.62 -0.47
C ASP A 196 -1.81 -23.59 -1.43
N SER A 197 -2.46 -22.44 -1.52
CA SER A 197 -3.66 -22.29 -2.31
C SER A 197 -3.30 -22.14 -3.79
N HIS A 198 -3.78 -23.07 -4.58
CA HIS A 198 -3.70 -23.00 -6.04
C HIS A 198 -4.51 -21.81 -6.56
N VAL A 199 -3.98 -21.11 -7.55
CA VAL A 199 -4.74 -20.08 -8.27
C VAL A 199 -5.70 -20.79 -9.23
N PRO A 200 -7.01 -20.48 -9.19
CA PRO A 200 -7.96 -21.08 -10.13
C PRO A 200 -7.54 -20.88 -11.59
N GLU A 201 -7.70 -21.89 -12.43
CA GLU A 201 -7.21 -21.90 -13.82
C GLU A 201 -7.68 -20.69 -14.63
N ARG A 202 -8.91 -20.21 -14.39
CA ARG A 202 -9.44 -19.00 -15.04
C ARG A 202 -8.63 -17.71 -14.78
N PHE A 203 -7.76 -17.70 -13.76
CA PHE A 203 -6.90 -16.57 -13.44
C PHE A 203 -5.43 -16.83 -13.75
N ARG A 204 -5.09 -17.88 -14.45
CA ARG A 204 -3.72 -18.27 -14.74
C ARG A 204 -2.95 -17.17 -15.48
N GLU A 205 -3.53 -16.60 -16.52
CA GLU A 205 -2.90 -15.53 -17.31
C GLU A 205 -2.65 -14.28 -16.44
N ILE A 206 -3.63 -13.88 -15.65
CA ILE A 206 -3.51 -12.76 -14.70
C ILE A 206 -2.40 -13.06 -13.68
N TYR A 207 -2.37 -14.29 -13.15
CA TYR A 207 -1.33 -14.71 -12.20
C TYR A 207 0.07 -14.62 -12.81
N GLU A 208 0.28 -15.16 -14.02
CA GLU A 208 1.59 -15.12 -14.67
C GLU A 208 2.05 -13.67 -14.88
N ARG A 209 1.16 -12.78 -15.29
CA ARG A 209 1.49 -11.37 -15.45
C ARG A 209 1.83 -10.68 -14.13
N CYS A 210 1.07 -10.95 -13.08
CA CYS A 210 1.38 -10.44 -11.74
C CYS A 210 2.70 -10.99 -11.22
N ARG A 211 3.00 -12.27 -11.47
CA ARG A 211 4.23 -12.95 -11.06
C ARG A 211 5.46 -12.31 -11.70
N GLU A 212 5.43 -12.01 -12.99
CA GLU A 212 6.53 -11.29 -13.67
C GLU A 212 6.84 -9.96 -12.98
N CYS A 213 5.82 -9.18 -12.66
CA CYS A 213 5.98 -7.91 -11.96
C CYS A 213 6.53 -8.10 -10.53
N TYR A 214 6.00 -9.08 -9.79
CA TYR A 214 6.46 -9.41 -8.44
C TYR A 214 7.93 -9.85 -8.43
N GLU A 215 8.31 -10.82 -9.27
CA GLU A 215 9.67 -11.35 -9.35
C GLU A 215 10.67 -10.23 -9.69
N ARG A 216 10.28 -9.32 -10.59
CA ARG A 216 11.10 -8.16 -10.95
C ARG A 216 11.38 -7.25 -9.76
N LEU A 217 10.37 -6.88 -8.97
CA LEU A 217 10.56 -6.04 -7.79
C LEU A 217 11.25 -6.82 -6.67
N CYS A 218 10.97 -8.11 -6.52
CA CYS A 218 11.56 -8.98 -5.52
C CYS A 218 13.10 -9.03 -5.60
N ALA A 219 13.68 -8.84 -6.79
CA ALA A 219 15.12 -8.74 -6.99
C ALA A 219 15.77 -7.53 -6.28
N TYR A 220 14.98 -6.54 -5.87
CA TYR A 220 15.42 -5.32 -5.17
C TYR A 220 14.97 -5.28 -3.71
N ARG A 221 14.40 -6.37 -3.19
CA ARG A 221 13.92 -6.39 -1.80
C ARG A 221 15.05 -6.27 -0.79
N LEU A 222 14.78 -5.63 0.32
CA LEU A 222 15.68 -5.54 1.47
C LEU A 222 15.91 -6.93 2.10
N HIS A 223 17.16 -7.23 2.51
CA HIS A 223 17.57 -8.52 3.06
C HIS A 223 18.20 -8.39 4.46
#